data_686e34a72e8a2b159a6be0a9c2ecd280
#
_entry.id   686e34a72e8a2b159a6be0a9c2ecd280
#
_cell.length_a   1.000
_cell.length_b   1.000
_cell.length_c   1.000
_cell.angle_alpha   90.00
_cell.angle_beta   90.00
_cell.angle_gamma   90.00
#
_symmetry.space_group_name_H-M   'P 1'
#
loop_
_entity.id
_entity.type
_entity.pdbx_description
1 polymer ?
#
loop_
_entity_poly.entity_id
_entity_poly.type
_entity_poly.pdbx_seq_one_letter_code
_entity_poly.pdbx_strand_id
1 'polypeptide(L)'
;MDAHVHAKTKTLSARADALEEAMMHELEHIVTKSVLFNLADGKVEMAGGAALMASNPGKYMLMGEDPRLPKMPEKPTLIDYFKCRFASTSHLLQSATHALNAGHDEKVVLACLLHDIAVVGFIRCDHGYWGAQMIEPYVDEEVSWAVRAHQALRFFADESVGYKYPELYVKFFGPDYEPEPYIVEAYKRAREHKHYMTARLITLNDIYSFDPNAKVDLDDFTDIIGRHFKQPKEGLGLDSSPSAHMWRTLLWPTRFL
;
A
#
# COMPACT_ATOMS: atom_id res chain seq x y z
N MET A 1 -25.66 41.18 14.15
CA MET A 1 -25.72 40.74 12.73
C MET A 1 -24.66 39.68 12.57
N ASP A 2 -25.05 38.44 12.85
CA ASP A 2 -24.16 37.32 12.83
C ASP A 2 -24.10 36.75 11.41
N ALA A 3 -22.98 36.92 10.78
CA ALA A 3 -22.69 36.28 9.51
C ALA A 3 -22.37 34.81 9.77
N HIS A 4 -23.36 33.93 9.76
CA HIS A 4 -23.17 32.51 9.63
C HIS A 4 -22.58 32.23 8.24
N VAL A 5 -21.28 32.06 8.21
CA VAL A 5 -20.58 31.49 7.06
C VAL A 5 -21.01 30.02 7.00
N HIS A 6 -21.97 29.71 6.13
CA HIS A 6 -22.24 28.34 5.72
C HIS A 6 -20.98 27.82 5.01
N ALA A 7 -20.16 27.08 5.75
CA ALA A 7 -19.12 26.24 5.15
C ALA A 7 -19.87 25.27 4.20
N LYS A 8 -19.76 25.49 2.89
CA LYS A 8 -20.23 24.55 1.87
C LYS A 8 -19.62 23.19 2.20
N THR A 9 -20.47 22.25 2.56
CA THR A 9 -20.06 20.85 2.73
C THR A 9 -19.39 20.42 1.43
N LYS A 10 -18.06 20.18 1.47
CA LYS A 10 -17.34 19.69 0.32
C LYS A 10 -17.95 18.34 -0.09
N THR A 11 -18.11 18.10 -1.38
CA THR A 11 -18.59 16.81 -1.90
C THR A 11 -17.67 15.69 -1.42
N LEU A 12 -18.16 14.45 -1.40
CA LEU A 12 -17.40 13.26 -0.98
C LEU A 12 -16.08 13.15 -1.77
N SER A 13 -16.15 13.39 -3.10
CA SER A 13 -14.98 13.43 -3.98
C SER A 13 -13.96 14.50 -3.54
N ALA A 14 -14.42 15.74 -3.30
CA ALA A 14 -13.53 16.80 -2.86
C ALA A 14 -12.90 16.57 -1.47
N ARG A 15 -13.52 15.72 -0.64
CA ARG A 15 -12.97 15.30 0.66
C ARG A 15 -11.94 14.18 0.50
N ALA A 16 -12.19 13.24 -0.40
CA ALA A 16 -11.23 12.21 -0.79
C ALA A 16 -9.98 12.84 -1.41
N ASP A 17 -10.17 13.77 -2.36
CA ASP A 17 -9.08 14.50 -3.00
C ASP A 17 -8.23 15.27 -1.99
N ALA A 18 -8.85 15.94 -1.01
CA ALA A 18 -8.15 16.65 0.05
C ALA A 18 -7.40 15.73 1.01
N LEU A 19 -7.91 14.52 1.25
CA LEU A 19 -7.21 13.50 2.04
C LEU A 19 -6.02 12.94 1.25
N GLU A 20 -6.22 12.64 -0.02
CA GLU A 20 -5.13 12.20 -0.90
C GLU A 20 -4.03 13.25 -0.99
N GLU A 21 -4.39 14.54 -1.12
CA GLU A 21 -3.44 15.64 -1.13
C GLU A 21 -2.67 15.74 0.20
N ALA A 22 -3.34 15.59 1.34
CA ALA A 22 -2.70 15.59 2.66
C ALA A 22 -1.78 14.35 2.82
N MET A 23 -2.22 13.17 2.42
CA MET A 23 -1.40 11.97 2.41
C MET A 23 -0.23 12.09 1.41
N MET A 24 -0.44 12.75 0.26
CA MET A 24 0.62 13.07 -0.70
C MET A 24 1.68 13.95 -0.07
N HIS A 25 1.27 14.99 0.62
CA HIS A 25 2.19 15.93 1.28
C HIS A 25 3.01 15.24 2.37
N GLU A 26 2.39 14.40 3.20
CA GLU A 26 3.09 13.59 4.19
C GLU A 26 4.09 12.62 3.55
N LEU A 27 3.75 12.05 2.39
CA LEU A 27 4.59 11.12 1.65
C LEU A 27 5.69 11.81 0.81
N GLU A 28 5.59 13.11 0.52
CA GLU A 28 6.60 13.85 -0.23
C GLU A 28 8.01 13.76 0.39
N HIS A 29 8.08 13.69 1.71
CA HIS A 29 9.35 13.53 2.43
C HIS A 29 9.94 12.12 2.34
N ILE A 30 9.15 11.14 1.89
CA ILE A 30 9.48 9.71 1.94
C ILE A 30 9.80 9.15 0.54
N VAL A 31 9.49 9.92 -0.47
CA VAL A 31 9.37 9.50 -1.87
C VAL A 31 10.69 9.43 -2.64
N THR A 32 11.81 9.36 -1.99
CA THR A 32 13.10 9.22 -2.69
C THR A 32 13.35 7.84 -3.29
N LYS A 33 12.50 6.83 -3.00
CA LYS A 33 12.72 5.46 -3.49
C LYS A 33 11.94 5.08 -4.75
N SER A 34 10.88 5.81 -5.11
CA SER A 34 10.10 5.50 -6.31
C SER A 34 10.06 6.66 -7.29
N VAL A 35 10.44 6.39 -8.55
CA VAL A 35 10.42 7.38 -9.65
C VAL A 35 9.00 7.87 -9.97
N LEU A 36 7.97 7.06 -9.73
CA LEU A 36 6.58 7.45 -9.95
C LEU A 36 6.16 8.68 -9.16
N PHE A 37 6.77 8.90 -8.02
CA PHE A 37 6.51 10.07 -7.20
C PHE A 37 7.24 11.33 -7.66
N ASN A 38 8.38 11.18 -8.33
CA ASN A 38 9.05 12.30 -8.95
C ASN A 38 8.26 12.86 -10.17
N LEU A 39 7.30 12.10 -10.71
CA LEU A 39 6.37 12.58 -11.73
C LEU A 39 5.37 13.61 -11.17
N ALA A 40 5.00 13.50 -9.89
CA ALA A 40 4.12 14.46 -9.23
C ALA A 40 4.78 15.85 -9.07
N ASP A 41 6.10 15.90 -8.91
CA ASP A 41 6.88 17.15 -8.80
C ASP A 41 7.14 17.84 -10.16
N GLY A 42 6.69 17.29 -11.27
CA GLY A 42 7.03 17.79 -12.62
C GLY A 42 8.53 17.76 -12.95
N LYS A 43 9.34 17.16 -12.08
CA LYS A 43 10.82 17.10 -12.24
C LYS A 43 11.29 15.90 -13.05
N VAL A 44 10.48 14.86 -13.16
CA VAL A 44 10.64 13.83 -14.19
C VAL A 44 9.74 14.21 -15.35
N GLU A 45 10.10 15.26 -16.00
CA GLU A 45 9.48 15.64 -17.26
C GLU A 45 9.66 14.52 -18.28
N MET A 46 8.64 14.32 -19.09
CA MET A 46 8.81 13.65 -20.39
C MET A 46 9.92 14.30 -21.22
N ALA A 47 10.14 15.61 -21.03
CA ALA A 47 11.30 16.34 -21.52
C ALA A 47 12.64 15.87 -20.94
N GLY A 48 12.66 15.37 -19.70
CA GLY A 48 13.82 14.70 -19.12
C GLY A 48 14.21 13.44 -19.90
N GLY A 49 13.24 12.71 -20.43
CA GLY A 49 13.47 11.56 -21.31
C GLY A 49 14.23 11.96 -22.57
N ALA A 50 13.81 13.02 -23.24
CA ALA A 50 14.47 13.50 -24.47
C ALA A 50 15.87 14.07 -24.19
N ALA A 51 16.04 14.86 -23.12
CA ALA A 51 17.34 15.39 -22.72
C ALA A 51 18.30 14.28 -22.26
N LEU A 52 17.78 13.29 -21.54
CA LEU A 52 18.52 12.13 -21.07
C LEU A 52 18.92 11.20 -22.22
N MET A 53 18.04 11.03 -23.24
CA MET A 53 18.36 10.33 -24.49
C MET A 53 19.45 11.07 -25.28
N ALA A 54 19.36 12.39 -25.37
CA ALA A 54 20.35 13.22 -26.06
C ALA A 54 21.73 13.18 -25.38
N SER A 55 21.78 13.10 -24.05
CA SER A 55 23.02 13.00 -23.28
C SER A 55 23.65 11.60 -23.26
N ASN A 56 22.92 10.57 -23.70
CA ASN A 56 23.38 9.18 -23.73
C ASN A 56 23.06 8.50 -25.08
N PRO A 57 23.63 8.97 -26.18
CA PRO A 57 23.35 8.42 -27.50
C PRO A 57 23.72 6.94 -27.57
N GLY A 58 22.80 6.11 -28.07
CA GLY A 58 23.00 4.67 -28.21
C GLY A 58 22.67 3.85 -26.95
N LYS A 59 22.23 4.45 -25.84
CA LYS A 59 21.70 3.73 -24.68
C LYS A 59 20.17 3.73 -24.68
N TYR A 60 19.60 2.55 -24.57
CA TYR A 60 18.13 2.38 -24.44
C TYR A 60 17.71 2.63 -22.99
N MET A 61 17.49 3.89 -22.65
CA MET A 61 17.24 4.33 -21.27
C MET A 61 15.94 3.80 -20.67
N LEU A 62 14.96 3.48 -21.52
CA LEU A 62 13.69 2.89 -21.11
C LEU A 62 13.84 1.45 -20.60
N MET A 63 15.03 0.85 -20.75
CA MET A 63 15.31 -0.55 -20.43
C MET A 63 16.34 -0.69 -19.30
N GLY A 64 16.82 0.42 -18.76
CA GLY A 64 17.89 0.42 -17.77
C GLY A 64 17.41 0.58 -16.32
N GLU A 65 18.35 0.32 -15.41
CA GLU A 65 18.21 0.65 -14.00
C GLU A 65 18.23 2.17 -13.82
N ASP A 66 17.37 2.71 -12.93
CA ASP A 66 17.47 4.10 -12.52
C ASP A 66 18.64 4.25 -11.54
N PRO A 67 19.67 5.04 -11.88
CA PRO A 67 20.86 5.18 -11.03
C PRO A 67 20.59 5.87 -9.69
N ARG A 68 19.41 6.50 -9.54
CA ARG A 68 18.97 7.15 -8.28
C ARG A 68 18.41 6.14 -7.27
N LEU A 69 18.03 4.95 -7.72
CA LEU A 69 17.46 3.91 -6.87
C LEU A 69 18.55 2.94 -6.39
N PRO A 70 18.39 2.37 -5.18
CA PRO A 70 19.24 1.28 -4.74
C PRO A 70 19.24 0.13 -5.75
N LYS A 71 20.41 -0.43 -6.01
CA LYS A 71 20.53 -1.55 -6.93
C LYS A 71 19.76 -2.76 -6.43
N MET A 72 18.95 -3.35 -7.30
CA MET A 72 18.25 -4.60 -7.01
C MET A 72 19.15 -5.81 -7.34
N PRO A 73 19.03 -6.91 -6.59
CA PRO A 73 19.70 -8.15 -6.98
C PRO A 73 19.12 -8.73 -8.27
N GLU A 74 19.86 -9.63 -8.90
CA GLU A 74 19.43 -10.29 -10.16
C GLU A 74 18.11 -11.07 -9.99
N LYS A 75 17.90 -11.64 -8.82
CA LYS A 75 16.68 -12.38 -8.46
C LYS A 75 16.02 -11.74 -7.23
N PRO A 76 15.25 -10.67 -7.40
CA PRO A 76 14.71 -9.93 -6.27
C PRO A 76 13.68 -10.75 -5.48
N THR A 77 13.77 -10.66 -4.17
CA THR A 77 12.82 -11.22 -3.22
C THR A 77 11.89 -10.13 -2.70
N LEU A 78 10.82 -10.51 -2.00
CA LEU A 78 9.95 -9.54 -1.31
C LEU A 78 10.75 -8.63 -0.36
N ILE A 79 11.72 -9.20 0.37
CA ILE A 79 12.58 -8.45 1.29
C ILE A 79 13.39 -7.38 0.56
N ASP A 80 13.87 -7.68 -0.64
CA ASP A 80 14.59 -6.70 -1.46
C ASP A 80 13.70 -5.53 -1.88
N TYR A 81 12.41 -5.78 -2.19
CA TYR A 81 11.45 -4.72 -2.46
C TYR A 81 11.18 -3.85 -1.23
N PHE A 82 11.02 -4.45 -0.05
CA PHE A 82 10.90 -3.68 1.20
C PHE A 82 12.12 -2.78 1.44
N LYS A 83 13.32 -3.28 1.21
CA LYS A 83 14.57 -2.54 1.43
C LYS A 83 14.86 -1.49 0.36
N CYS A 84 14.50 -1.73 -0.89
CA CYS A 84 15.00 -0.96 -2.03
C CYS A 84 13.93 -0.23 -2.86
N ARG A 85 12.64 -0.55 -2.73
CA ARG A 85 11.59 -0.01 -3.61
C ARG A 85 10.41 0.60 -2.89
N PHE A 86 9.96 -0.01 -1.79
CA PHE A 86 8.83 0.57 -1.07
C PHE A 86 9.24 1.86 -0.36
N ALA A 87 8.35 2.85 -0.39
CA ALA A 87 8.46 4.07 0.38
C ALA A 87 8.30 3.75 1.89
N SER A 88 7.74 4.60 2.70
CA SER A 88 7.59 4.35 4.14
C SER A 88 6.99 2.99 4.48
N THR A 89 7.84 2.07 4.92
CA THR A 89 7.40 0.73 5.36
C THR A 89 7.05 0.67 6.85
N SER A 90 7.30 1.75 7.60
CA SER A 90 7.09 1.77 9.05
C SER A 90 5.66 1.41 9.45
N HIS A 91 4.65 1.94 8.73
CA HIS A 91 3.25 1.62 8.96
C HIS A 91 2.96 0.11 8.80
N LEU A 92 3.44 -0.49 7.73
CA LEU A 92 3.28 -1.93 7.48
C LEU A 92 3.93 -2.78 8.58
N LEU A 93 5.15 -2.42 8.97
CA LEU A 93 5.89 -3.11 10.03
C LEU A 93 5.21 -2.95 11.39
N GLN A 94 4.67 -1.77 11.70
CA GLN A 94 3.91 -1.54 12.94
C GLN A 94 2.64 -2.40 12.97
N SER A 95 1.87 -2.41 11.88
CA SER A 95 0.65 -3.23 11.77
C SER A 95 0.96 -4.72 11.98
N ALA A 96 2.01 -5.22 11.32
CA ALA A 96 2.46 -6.60 11.49
C ALA A 96 2.97 -6.88 12.92
N THR A 97 3.69 -5.94 13.53
CA THR A 97 4.17 -6.04 14.92
C THR A 97 3.01 -6.11 15.92
N HIS A 98 1.96 -5.30 15.72
CA HIS A 98 0.76 -5.38 16.56
C HIS A 98 0.10 -6.75 16.44
N ALA A 99 -0.06 -7.26 15.24
CA ALA A 99 -0.64 -8.59 15.02
C ALA A 99 0.21 -9.71 15.65
N LEU A 100 1.53 -9.63 15.52
CA LEU A 100 2.47 -10.59 16.11
C LEU A 100 2.39 -10.56 17.64
N ASN A 101 2.42 -9.38 18.25
CA ASN A 101 2.34 -9.21 19.71
C ASN A 101 0.98 -9.62 20.28
N ALA A 102 -0.09 -9.50 19.52
CA ALA A 102 -1.41 -9.98 19.87
C ALA A 102 -1.54 -11.52 19.77
N GLY A 103 -0.53 -12.21 19.26
CA GLY A 103 -0.51 -13.67 19.12
C GLY A 103 -1.43 -14.19 18.01
N HIS A 104 -1.68 -13.37 16.97
CA HIS A 104 -2.46 -13.79 15.82
C HIS A 104 -1.69 -14.81 14.94
N ASP A 105 -2.45 -15.55 14.13
CA ASP A 105 -1.89 -16.47 13.14
C ASP A 105 -0.90 -15.77 12.20
N GLU A 106 0.13 -16.48 11.75
CA GLU A 106 1.17 -15.93 10.87
C GLU A 106 0.62 -15.39 9.54
N LYS A 107 -0.50 -15.94 9.06
CA LYS A 107 -1.17 -15.40 7.86
C LYS A 107 -1.80 -14.04 8.12
N VAL A 108 -2.32 -13.80 9.34
CA VAL A 108 -2.78 -12.47 9.76
C VAL A 108 -1.60 -11.52 9.85
N VAL A 109 -0.50 -11.93 10.43
CA VAL A 109 0.73 -11.11 10.52
C VAL A 109 1.23 -10.75 9.12
N LEU A 110 1.30 -11.72 8.21
CA LEU A 110 1.69 -11.47 6.83
C LEU A 110 0.67 -10.57 6.10
N ALA A 111 -0.62 -10.76 6.32
CA ALA A 111 -1.65 -9.91 5.72
C ALA A 111 -1.53 -8.45 6.22
N CYS A 112 -1.24 -8.25 7.51
CA CYS A 112 -0.93 -6.92 8.07
C CYS A 112 0.32 -6.30 7.45
N LEU A 113 1.36 -7.11 7.21
CA LEU A 113 2.59 -6.65 6.57
C LEU A 113 2.37 -6.21 5.11
N LEU A 114 1.40 -6.80 4.41
CA LEU A 114 1.18 -6.59 2.98
C LEU A 114 -0.06 -5.75 2.63
N HIS A 115 -0.88 -5.35 3.63
CA HIS A 115 -2.19 -4.77 3.36
C HIS A 115 -2.14 -3.49 2.51
N ASP A 116 -1.15 -2.65 2.73
CA ASP A 116 -0.94 -1.37 2.05
C ASP A 116 0.23 -1.40 1.05
N ILE A 117 0.63 -2.60 0.59
CA ILE A 117 1.79 -2.73 -0.32
C ILE A 117 1.62 -1.91 -1.62
N ALA A 118 0.39 -1.73 -2.09
CA ALA A 118 0.11 -0.89 -3.25
C ALA A 118 0.27 0.60 -2.93
N VAL A 119 -0.11 1.06 -1.74
CA VAL A 119 0.08 2.45 -1.30
C VAL A 119 1.55 2.83 -1.25
N VAL A 120 2.36 1.99 -0.63
CA VAL A 120 3.81 2.24 -0.51
C VAL A 120 4.58 1.94 -1.79
N GLY A 121 3.97 1.22 -2.72
CA GLY A 121 4.54 0.85 -4.02
C GLY A 121 4.22 1.85 -5.14
N PHE A 122 2.94 2.10 -5.44
CA PHE A 122 2.57 2.90 -6.62
C PHE A 122 1.11 3.40 -6.69
N ILE A 123 0.11 2.76 -6.08
CA ILE A 123 -1.32 3.14 -6.19
C ILE A 123 -1.92 3.31 -4.81
N ARG A 124 -2.62 4.44 -4.60
CA ARG A 124 -3.29 4.76 -3.33
C ARG A 124 -4.79 4.49 -3.35
N CYS A 125 -5.44 4.86 -4.47
CA CYS A 125 -6.85 4.60 -4.68
C CYS A 125 -7.07 3.10 -4.86
N ASP A 126 -8.08 2.56 -4.17
CA ASP A 126 -8.38 1.11 -4.17
C ASP A 126 -7.16 0.21 -3.87
N HIS A 127 -6.30 0.68 -2.97
CA HIS A 127 -5.04 0.00 -2.65
C HIS A 127 -5.22 -1.45 -2.19
N GLY A 128 -6.31 -1.76 -1.48
CA GLY A 128 -6.61 -3.13 -1.09
C GLY A 128 -6.82 -4.05 -2.30
N TYR A 129 -7.52 -3.57 -3.33
CA TYR A 129 -7.72 -4.31 -4.57
C TYR A 129 -6.38 -4.54 -5.31
N TRP A 130 -5.61 -3.47 -5.52
CA TRP A 130 -4.36 -3.55 -6.26
C TRP A 130 -3.28 -4.32 -5.48
N GLY A 131 -3.20 -4.14 -4.17
CA GLY A 131 -2.31 -4.91 -3.31
C GLY A 131 -2.60 -6.40 -3.37
N ALA A 132 -3.88 -6.78 -3.30
CA ALA A 132 -4.28 -8.18 -3.43
C ALA A 132 -3.87 -8.76 -4.79
N GLN A 133 -4.06 -8.03 -5.90
CA GLN A 133 -3.64 -8.49 -7.22
C GLN A 133 -2.12 -8.72 -7.31
N MET A 134 -1.34 -7.85 -6.69
CA MET A 134 0.13 -7.98 -6.68
C MET A 134 0.59 -9.27 -6.02
N ILE A 135 -0.05 -9.65 -4.90
CA ILE A 135 0.43 -10.74 -4.06
C ILE A 135 -0.27 -12.09 -4.31
N GLU A 136 -1.44 -12.09 -4.95
CA GLU A 136 -2.28 -13.29 -5.15
C GLU A 136 -1.52 -14.54 -5.63
N PRO A 137 -0.57 -14.48 -6.59
CA PRO A 137 0.16 -15.66 -7.04
C PRO A 137 1.14 -16.23 -6.00
N TYR A 138 1.49 -15.45 -4.99
CA TYR A 138 2.59 -15.76 -4.07
C TYR A 138 2.15 -16.09 -2.65
N VAL A 139 0.88 -15.89 -2.31
CA VAL A 139 0.34 -16.14 -0.97
C VAL A 139 -0.89 -17.04 -1.04
N ASP A 140 -1.37 -17.50 0.11
CA ASP A 140 -2.64 -18.21 0.18
C ASP A 140 -3.83 -17.27 -0.07
N GLU A 141 -4.97 -17.85 -0.53
CA GLU A 141 -6.23 -17.13 -0.77
C GLU A 141 -6.65 -16.28 0.44
N GLU A 142 -6.45 -16.78 1.65
CA GLU A 142 -6.78 -16.06 2.87
C GLU A 142 -6.06 -14.71 2.96
N VAL A 143 -4.76 -14.69 2.69
CA VAL A 143 -3.93 -13.47 2.77
C VAL A 143 -4.33 -12.48 1.68
N SER A 144 -4.41 -12.91 0.44
CA SER A 144 -4.77 -12.02 -0.68
C SER A 144 -6.19 -11.49 -0.55
N TRP A 145 -7.12 -12.32 -0.13
CA TRP A 145 -8.50 -11.89 0.11
C TRP A 145 -8.60 -10.90 1.29
N ALA A 146 -7.89 -11.15 2.38
CA ALA A 146 -7.88 -10.26 3.53
C ALA A 146 -7.31 -8.87 3.17
N VAL A 147 -6.23 -8.83 2.40
CA VAL A 147 -5.67 -7.58 1.86
C VAL A 147 -6.69 -6.86 0.97
N ARG A 148 -7.42 -7.57 0.10
CA ARG A 148 -8.48 -6.99 -0.73
C ARG A 148 -9.60 -6.36 0.08
N ALA A 149 -10.05 -7.03 1.13
CA ALA A 149 -11.26 -6.66 1.85
C ALA A 149 -11.03 -5.61 2.96
N HIS A 150 -9.80 -5.48 3.49
CA HIS A 150 -9.53 -4.61 4.65
C HIS A 150 -9.99 -3.17 4.43
N GLN A 151 -9.80 -2.63 3.23
CA GLN A 151 -10.11 -1.24 2.91
C GLN A 151 -11.59 -0.90 3.14
N ALA A 152 -12.52 -1.76 2.73
CA ALA A 152 -13.94 -1.54 2.96
C ALA A 152 -14.30 -1.68 4.44
N LEU A 153 -13.67 -2.62 5.15
CA LEU A 153 -13.98 -2.93 6.55
C LEU A 153 -13.65 -1.78 7.50
N ARG A 154 -12.65 -0.97 7.19
CA ARG A 154 -12.22 0.12 8.08
C ARG A 154 -13.28 1.20 8.32
N PHE A 155 -14.27 1.32 7.45
CA PHE A 155 -15.37 2.28 7.59
C PHE A 155 -16.51 1.80 8.49
N PHE A 156 -16.47 0.57 8.98
CA PHE A 156 -17.56 -0.04 9.74
C PHE A 156 -17.04 -0.62 11.06
N ALA A 157 -17.62 -0.18 12.18
CA ALA A 157 -17.28 -0.72 13.49
C ALA A 157 -17.63 -2.22 13.59
N ASP A 158 -16.90 -2.93 14.44
CA ASP A 158 -17.18 -4.31 14.82
C ASP A 158 -16.84 -4.51 16.29
N GLU A 159 -17.86 -4.45 17.14
CA GLU A 159 -17.71 -4.56 18.59
C GLU A 159 -17.22 -5.95 19.03
N SER A 160 -17.45 -6.99 18.20
CA SER A 160 -17.04 -8.35 18.52
C SER A 160 -15.52 -8.52 18.66
N VAL A 161 -14.74 -7.63 18.02
CA VAL A 161 -13.29 -7.58 18.11
C VAL A 161 -12.78 -6.27 18.72
N GLY A 162 -13.69 -5.43 19.23
CA GLY A 162 -13.33 -4.14 19.80
C GLY A 162 -12.94 -3.06 18.77
N TYR A 163 -13.21 -3.28 17.47
CA TYR A 163 -12.95 -2.27 16.44
C TYR A 163 -14.03 -1.19 16.48
N LYS A 164 -13.61 0.02 16.80
CA LYS A 164 -14.46 1.22 16.74
C LYS A 164 -14.13 2.02 15.49
N TYR A 165 -15.12 2.77 14.97
CA TYR A 165 -14.85 3.72 13.90
C TYR A 165 -13.78 4.72 14.35
N PRO A 166 -12.65 4.86 13.62
CA PRO A 166 -11.52 5.65 14.10
C PRO A 166 -11.87 7.14 14.23
N GLU A 167 -11.49 7.77 15.35
CA GLU A 167 -11.66 9.21 15.54
C GLU A 167 -10.92 10.03 14.47
N LEU A 168 -9.83 9.50 13.94
CA LEU A 168 -9.08 10.09 12.85
C LEU A 168 -9.96 10.25 11.60
N TYR A 169 -10.80 9.27 11.29
CA TYR A 169 -11.73 9.34 10.17
C TYR A 169 -12.85 10.35 10.40
N VAL A 170 -13.29 10.52 11.65
CA VAL A 170 -14.22 11.61 11.98
C VAL A 170 -13.59 12.98 11.72
N LYS A 171 -12.29 13.12 12.02
CA LYS A 171 -11.55 14.36 11.71
C LYS A 171 -11.38 14.60 10.21
N PHE A 172 -11.14 13.56 9.43
CA PHE A 172 -10.95 13.67 7.99
C PHE A 172 -12.26 13.84 7.22
N PHE A 173 -13.24 13.01 7.51
CA PHE A 173 -14.48 12.92 6.72
C PHE A 173 -15.65 13.67 7.35
N GLY A 174 -15.57 13.99 8.65
CA GLY A 174 -16.66 14.54 9.46
C GLY A 174 -17.51 13.46 10.13
N PRO A 175 -18.33 13.87 11.15
CA PRO A 175 -19.13 12.94 11.93
C PRO A 175 -20.28 12.28 11.12
N ASP A 176 -20.74 12.94 10.07
CA ASP A 176 -21.88 12.52 9.25
C ASP A 176 -21.44 11.85 7.92
N TYR A 177 -20.21 11.35 7.88
CA TYR A 177 -19.71 10.66 6.68
C TYR A 177 -20.42 9.34 6.47
N GLU A 178 -21.01 9.18 5.30
CA GLU A 178 -21.58 7.92 4.83
C GLU A 178 -20.70 7.36 3.71
N PRO A 179 -20.19 6.11 3.86
CA PRO A 179 -19.43 5.46 2.80
C PRO A 179 -20.23 5.32 1.51
N GLU A 180 -19.56 5.39 0.37
CA GLU A 180 -20.22 5.21 -0.92
C GLU A 180 -20.90 3.83 -1.04
N PRO A 181 -21.97 3.72 -1.85
CA PRO A 181 -22.76 2.48 -1.97
C PRO A 181 -21.90 1.25 -2.30
N TYR A 182 -20.87 1.38 -3.12
CA TYR A 182 -20.00 0.25 -3.47
C TYR A 182 -19.16 -0.24 -2.28
N ILE A 183 -18.75 0.68 -1.39
CA ILE A 183 -18.04 0.32 -0.14
C ILE A 183 -18.97 -0.42 0.80
N VAL A 184 -20.23 0.06 0.93
CA VAL A 184 -21.27 -0.61 1.74
C VAL A 184 -21.51 -2.04 1.23
N GLU A 185 -21.64 -2.22 -0.08
CA GLU A 185 -21.84 -3.54 -0.68
C GLU A 185 -20.60 -4.43 -0.55
N ALA A 186 -19.41 -3.88 -0.65
CA ALA A 186 -18.17 -4.62 -0.39
C ALA A 186 -18.08 -5.08 1.07
N TYR A 187 -18.47 -4.23 2.02
CA TYR A 187 -18.56 -4.58 3.44
C TYR A 187 -19.55 -5.73 3.70
N LYS A 188 -20.77 -5.64 3.15
CA LYS A 188 -21.79 -6.70 3.32
C LYS A 188 -21.27 -8.05 2.84
N ARG A 189 -20.68 -8.09 1.62
CA ARG A 189 -20.08 -9.33 1.09
C ARG A 189 -18.92 -9.83 1.94
N ALA A 190 -18.09 -8.92 2.47
CA ALA A 190 -16.97 -9.30 3.31
C ALA A 190 -17.42 -9.92 4.63
N ARG A 191 -18.51 -9.45 5.23
CA ARG A 191 -19.08 -9.98 6.48
C ARG A 191 -19.44 -11.47 6.39
N GLU A 192 -19.86 -11.93 5.25
CA GLU A 192 -20.30 -13.32 5.00
C GLU A 192 -19.15 -14.24 4.56
N HIS A 193 -17.97 -13.69 4.33
CA HIS A 193 -16.86 -14.46 3.79
C HIS A 193 -16.12 -15.25 4.87
N LYS A 194 -15.67 -16.47 4.54
CA LYS A 194 -14.93 -17.37 5.44
C LYS A 194 -13.68 -16.75 6.07
N HIS A 195 -13.04 -15.80 5.38
CA HIS A 195 -11.83 -15.09 5.85
C HIS A 195 -12.12 -13.70 6.41
N TYR A 196 -13.40 -13.39 6.74
CA TYR A 196 -13.77 -12.09 7.28
C TYR A 196 -12.90 -11.67 8.45
N MET A 197 -12.66 -12.60 9.39
CA MET A 197 -11.92 -12.28 10.61
C MET A 197 -10.47 -11.90 10.33
N THR A 198 -9.81 -12.54 9.36
CA THR A 198 -8.44 -12.19 8.95
C THR A 198 -8.38 -10.76 8.42
N ALA A 199 -9.31 -10.37 7.54
CA ALA A 199 -9.39 -8.99 7.04
C ALA A 199 -9.76 -7.99 8.15
N ARG A 200 -10.64 -8.36 9.08
CA ARG A 200 -11.01 -7.52 10.22
C ARG A 200 -9.82 -7.28 11.17
N LEU A 201 -9.00 -8.29 11.40
CA LEU A 201 -7.81 -8.17 12.23
C LEU A 201 -6.74 -7.27 11.57
N ILE A 202 -6.68 -7.19 10.24
CA ILE A 202 -5.86 -6.17 9.56
C ILE A 202 -6.32 -4.78 10.04
N THR A 203 -7.61 -4.46 9.90
CA THR A 203 -8.11 -3.11 10.26
C THR A 203 -7.91 -2.78 11.73
N LEU A 204 -8.00 -3.76 12.63
CA LEU A 204 -7.76 -3.57 14.05
C LEU A 204 -6.29 -3.21 14.35
N ASN A 205 -5.35 -3.84 13.65
CA ASN A 205 -3.92 -3.59 13.85
C ASN A 205 -3.42 -2.37 13.07
N ASP A 206 -4.09 -2.01 11.98
CA ASP A 206 -3.77 -0.87 11.14
C ASP A 206 -3.95 0.47 11.88
N ILE A 207 -5.07 0.69 12.55
CA ILE A 207 -5.41 1.97 13.19
C ILE A 207 -4.42 2.44 14.26
N TYR A 208 -3.59 1.56 14.79
CA TYR A 208 -2.57 1.87 15.80
C TYR A 208 -1.14 1.97 15.22
N SER A 209 -0.99 1.91 13.91
CA SER A 209 0.29 1.71 13.23
C SER A 209 0.92 3.01 12.73
N PHE A 210 0.70 4.11 13.45
CA PHE A 210 1.18 5.46 13.10
C PHE A 210 2.06 6.10 14.18
N ASP A 211 2.69 5.29 15.06
CA ASP A 211 3.62 5.82 16.06
C ASP A 211 4.95 6.21 15.40
N PRO A 212 5.33 7.51 15.39
CA PRO A 212 6.57 7.97 14.79
C PRO A 212 7.82 7.49 15.56
N ASN A 213 7.67 7.01 16.79
CA ASN A 213 8.75 6.53 17.63
C ASN A 213 8.85 5.00 17.68
N ALA A 214 7.97 4.29 16.98
CA ALA A 214 7.98 2.84 16.96
C ALA A 214 9.30 2.31 16.38
N LYS A 215 9.92 1.39 17.10
CA LYS A 215 11.08 0.64 16.63
C LYS A 215 10.58 -0.67 16.03
N VAL A 216 10.67 -0.77 14.73
CA VAL A 216 10.23 -1.93 13.96
C VAL A 216 11.33 -2.35 12.99
N ASP A 217 11.52 -3.66 12.84
CA ASP A 217 12.53 -4.22 11.95
C ASP A 217 11.88 -5.23 11.00
N LEU A 218 12.27 -5.19 9.75
CA LEU A 218 11.82 -6.15 8.74
C LEU A 218 12.34 -7.58 9.05
N ASP A 219 13.48 -7.67 9.69
CA ASP A 219 14.11 -8.96 10.01
C ASP A 219 13.23 -9.80 10.96
N ASP A 220 12.36 -9.18 11.78
CA ASP A 220 11.39 -9.86 12.64
C ASP A 220 10.36 -10.70 11.84
N PHE A 221 10.20 -10.43 10.55
CA PHE A 221 9.20 -11.05 9.68
C PHE A 221 9.80 -11.98 8.61
N THR A 222 11.12 -12.09 8.50
CA THR A 222 11.77 -12.87 7.44
C THR A 222 11.38 -14.34 7.43
N ASP A 223 11.21 -14.94 8.61
CA ASP A 223 10.77 -16.33 8.74
C ASP A 223 9.30 -16.52 8.33
N ILE A 224 8.44 -15.60 8.70
CA ILE A 224 7.02 -15.60 8.31
C ILE A 224 6.89 -15.43 6.80
N ILE A 225 7.64 -14.48 6.23
CA ILE A 225 7.72 -14.30 4.77
C ILE A 225 8.19 -15.60 4.11
N GLY A 226 9.25 -16.23 4.63
CA GLY A 226 9.78 -17.47 4.09
C GLY A 226 8.80 -18.64 4.11
N ARG A 227 7.91 -18.71 5.10
CA ARG A 227 6.88 -19.76 5.20
C ARG A 227 5.64 -19.52 4.35
N HIS A 228 5.22 -18.27 4.21
CA HIS A 228 3.89 -17.93 3.67
C HIS A 228 3.92 -17.15 2.35
N PHE A 229 5.09 -16.70 1.89
CA PHE A 229 5.25 -16.04 0.61
C PHE A 229 6.08 -16.93 -0.34
N LYS A 230 5.47 -17.33 -1.45
CA LYS A 230 6.11 -18.19 -2.46
C LYS A 230 7.07 -17.38 -3.31
N GLN A 231 8.35 -17.38 -2.95
CA GLN A 231 9.38 -16.71 -3.72
C GLN A 231 9.62 -17.40 -5.07
N PRO A 232 9.44 -16.72 -6.21
CA PRO A 232 9.73 -17.30 -7.51
C PRO A 232 11.25 -17.50 -7.70
N LYS A 233 11.63 -18.61 -8.30
CA LYS A 233 13.05 -18.98 -8.53
C LYS A 233 13.77 -18.00 -9.44
N GLU A 234 13.05 -17.39 -10.35
CA GLU A 234 13.51 -16.39 -11.31
C GLU A 234 13.75 -15.02 -10.64
N GLY A 235 13.15 -14.79 -9.48
CA GLY A 235 13.04 -13.52 -8.78
C GLY A 235 11.66 -12.90 -8.96
N LEU A 236 11.22 -12.17 -7.95
CA LEU A 236 9.90 -11.52 -7.91
C LEU A 236 9.81 -10.45 -9.00
N GLY A 237 8.80 -10.56 -9.85
CA GLY A 237 8.61 -9.74 -11.05
C GLY A 237 9.29 -10.26 -12.31
N LEU A 238 10.16 -11.28 -12.22
CA LEU A 238 10.86 -11.90 -13.35
C LEU A 238 10.27 -13.28 -13.73
N ASP A 239 9.32 -13.74 -12.94
CA ASP A 239 8.56 -14.97 -13.13
C ASP A 239 7.43 -14.80 -14.18
N SER A 240 6.75 -15.89 -14.47
CA SER A 240 5.62 -15.91 -15.43
C SER A 240 4.25 -15.75 -14.77
N SER A 241 4.20 -15.20 -13.54
CA SER A 241 2.92 -14.97 -12.87
C SER A 241 2.09 -13.86 -13.53
N PRO A 242 0.76 -13.86 -13.35
CA PRO A 242 -0.11 -12.82 -13.92
C PRO A 242 0.20 -11.41 -13.41
N SER A 243 0.80 -11.30 -12.22
CA SER A 243 1.13 -10.02 -11.58
C SER A 243 2.61 -9.62 -11.69
N ALA A 244 3.44 -10.43 -12.35
CA ALA A 244 4.87 -10.15 -12.49
C ALA A 244 5.16 -8.76 -13.08
N HIS A 245 4.31 -8.28 -14.02
CA HIS A 245 4.45 -6.95 -14.61
C HIS A 245 4.25 -5.81 -13.59
N MET A 246 3.43 -5.99 -12.56
CA MET A 246 3.24 -5.00 -11.50
C MET A 246 4.53 -4.85 -10.67
N TRP A 247 5.17 -5.96 -10.34
CA TRP A 247 6.47 -5.98 -9.67
C TRP A 247 7.57 -5.41 -10.54
N ARG A 248 7.56 -5.67 -11.85
CA ARG A 248 8.49 -5.07 -12.82
C ARG A 248 8.38 -3.56 -12.88
N THR A 249 7.20 -3.01 -12.72
CA THR A 249 7.02 -1.55 -12.65
C THR A 249 7.77 -0.94 -11.46
N LEU A 250 7.88 -1.67 -10.36
CA LEU A 250 8.68 -1.26 -9.20
C LEU A 250 10.17 -1.57 -9.38
N LEU A 251 10.47 -2.71 -10.00
CA LEU A 251 11.84 -3.12 -10.28
C LEU A 251 12.54 -2.13 -11.22
N TRP A 252 11.83 -1.71 -12.27
CA TRP A 252 12.29 -0.77 -13.29
C TRP A 252 11.27 0.38 -13.49
N PRO A 253 11.20 1.36 -12.57
CA PRO A 253 10.17 2.39 -12.61
C PRO A 253 10.17 3.26 -13.87
N THR A 254 11.28 3.34 -14.59
CA THR A 254 11.41 4.10 -15.84
C THR A 254 11.07 3.29 -17.09
N ARG A 255 10.72 2.02 -16.94
CA ARG A 255 10.34 1.15 -18.07
C ARG A 255 8.85 1.27 -18.31
N PHE A 256 8.47 1.82 -19.47
CA PHE A 256 7.07 2.07 -19.81
C PHE A 256 6.37 0.88 -20.50
N LEU A 257 7.08 -0.17 -20.91
CA LEU A 257 6.52 -1.35 -21.58
C LEU A 257 7.15 -2.64 -21.06
#